data_dc5e30ebaf8a1a89054739639fddc731
#
_entry.id   dc5e30ebaf8a1a89054739639fddc731
#
_cell.length_a   1.000
_cell.length_b   1.000
_cell.length_c   1.000
_cell.angle_alpha   90.00
_cell.angle_beta   90.00
_cell.angle_gamma   90.00
#
_symmetry.space_group_name_H-M   'P 1'
#
loop_
_entity.id
_entity.type
_entity.pdbx_description
1 polymer ?
#
loop_
_entity_poly.entity_id
_entity_poly.type
_entity_poly.pdbx_seq_one_letter_code
_entity_poly.pdbx_strand_id
1 'polypeptide(L)'
;MNGHPPRTAASAHRPPGRRAAAMAGAGAIAFAIACAIAAINLLAWQLLHRQLDAPAHDTLLGGLAYNSSHRWHDPASGQRPAPADVEADLALLSRHTNRIRSYAATEDPQLPAVAQRHCLQLMLGAWLDERLDANQREIAAAVAQARAHANVHRLIVGNETQLKAKLPPNRLAAYLDQVRTALQGTGVQVSTAEPWHVWLSQPQLARHVDFIAIHVLPFWEREPIDDAVEVSLRHIDRVQARFPGHRVVVAEIGWPSNGSRAGQAVPSAAHQALFVRRFLQAAHARGIDYYLIEAFDQPWKVASEGRAGAYWGLWDAHRQPKFDWSGPVLTDPAASRKAWLASGLGVAAVWVLLLAAPRMRLAGRVAFAAAAQAVISLAVVLL
;
A
#
# COMPACT_ATOMS: atom_id res chain seq x y z
N MET A 1 -90.62 -52.89 17.79
CA MET A 1 -89.33 -52.82 18.46
C MET A 1 -88.28 -52.71 17.34
N ASN A 2 -87.88 -51.48 17.08
CA ASN A 2 -87.01 -51.16 15.94
C ASN A 2 -85.55 -50.92 16.49
N GLY A 3 -84.67 -51.87 16.19
CA GLY A 3 -83.23 -51.71 16.48
C GLY A 3 -82.53 -51.13 15.31
N HIS A 4 -81.91 -49.91 15.45
CA HIS A 4 -81.01 -49.32 14.52
C HIS A 4 -79.59 -49.80 14.77
N PRO A 5 -78.81 -50.25 13.76
CA PRO A 5 -77.40 -50.55 13.93
C PRO A 5 -76.50 -49.28 13.94
N PRO A 6 -75.38 -49.28 14.63
CA PRO A 6 -74.51 -48.11 14.74
C PRO A 6 -73.74 -47.87 13.43
N ARG A 7 -73.68 -46.56 13.02
CA ARG A 7 -72.84 -46.09 11.88
C ARG A 7 -71.36 -46.18 12.31
N THR A 8 -70.59 -47.05 11.69
CA THR A 8 -69.14 -47.05 11.75
C THR A 8 -68.57 -45.85 10.96
N ALA A 9 -67.88 -44.98 11.64
CA ALA A 9 -67.11 -43.87 11.02
C ALA A 9 -65.92 -44.48 10.26
N ALA A 10 -65.95 -44.36 8.93
CA ALA A 10 -64.82 -44.74 8.07
C ALA A 10 -63.73 -43.67 8.26
N SER A 11 -62.62 -44.06 8.93
CA SER A 11 -61.39 -43.27 8.97
C SER A 11 -60.80 -43.25 7.57
N ALA A 12 -60.84 -42.11 6.91
CA ALA A 12 -60.19 -41.90 5.61
C ALA A 12 -58.66 -42.04 5.76
N HIS A 13 -58.10 -43.20 5.49
CA HIS A 13 -56.65 -43.41 5.34
C HIS A 13 -56.17 -42.69 4.11
N ARG A 14 -55.54 -41.53 4.29
CA ARG A 14 -54.82 -40.81 3.20
C ARG A 14 -53.62 -41.69 2.79
N PRO A 15 -53.42 -42.00 1.49
CA PRO A 15 -52.34 -42.84 1.01
C PRO A 15 -50.98 -42.19 1.31
N PRO A 16 -49.98 -42.94 1.84
CA PRO A 16 -48.66 -42.45 2.25
C PRO A 16 -47.85 -41.78 1.14
N GLY A 17 -48.10 -42.08 -0.14
CA GLY A 17 -47.40 -41.52 -1.29
C GLY A 17 -47.62 -39.99 -1.52
N ARG A 18 -48.80 -39.46 -1.14
CA ARG A 18 -49.05 -38.02 -1.35
C ARG A 18 -48.27 -37.14 -0.35
N ARG A 19 -48.01 -37.61 0.85
CA ARG A 19 -47.16 -36.88 1.83
C ARG A 19 -45.70 -36.89 1.42
N ALA A 20 -45.18 -38.01 0.95
CA ALA A 20 -43.81 -38.16 0.47
C ALA A 20 -43.57 -37.27 -0.77
N ALA A 21 -44.49 -37.23 -1.75
CA ALA A 21 -44.39 -36.39 -2.92
C ALA A 21 -44.46 -34.88 -2.58
N ALA A 22 -45.30 -34.48 -1.61
CA ALA A 22 -45.39 -33.09 -1.15
C ALA A 22 -44.13 -32.67 -0.39
N MET A 23 -43.50 -33.54 0.38
CA MET A 23 -42.24 -33.27 1.08
C MET A 23 -41.06 -33.17 0.09
N ALA A 24 -41.01 -34.07 -0.92
CA ALA A 24 -40.01 -34.02 -1.97
C ALA A 24 -40.12 -32.69 -2.80
N GLY A 25 -41.34 -32.26 -3.16
CA GLY A 25 -41.58 -31.02 -3.84
C GLY A 25 -41.17 -29.77 -3.02
N ALA A 26 -41.45 -29.80 -1.70
CA ALA A 26 -41.05 -28.71 -0.80
C ALA A 26 -39.53 -28.63 -0.65
N GLY A 27 -38.85 -29.77 -0.60
CA GLY A 27 -37.38 -29.86 -0.59
C GLY A 27 -36.75 -29.35 -1.86
N ALA A 28 -37.29 -29.67 -3.03
CA ALA A 28 -36.81 -29.18 -4.33
C ALA A 28 -36.94 -27.65 -4.46
N ILE A 29 -38.08 -27.08 -4.01
CA ILE A 29 -38.26 -25.62 -3.99
C ILE A 29 -37.27 -24.95 -3.03
N ALA A 30 -37.03 -25.53 -1.87
CA ALA A 30 -36.07 -25.05 -0.90
C ALA A 30 -34.64 -25.01 -1.47
N PHE A 31 -34.26 -26.09 -2.13
CA PHE A 31 -32.96 -26.21 -2.80
C PHE A 31 -32.80 -25.17 -3.90
N ALA A 32 -33.83 -24.98 -4.74
CA ALA A 32 -33.81 -23.98 -5.80
C ALA A 32 -33.66 -22.55 -5.26
N ILE A 33 -34.36 -22.20 -4.18
CA ILE A 33 -34.22 -20.89 -3.51
C ILE A 33 -32.79 -20.72 -2.94
N ALA A 34 -32.24 -21.73 -2.29
CA ALA A 34 -30.89 -21.68 -1.73
C ALA A 34 -29.83 -21.49 -2.83
N CYS A 35 -29.94 -22.24 -3.93
CA CYS A 35 -29.04 -22.10 -5.08
C CYS A 35 -29.16 -20.71 -5.75
N ALA A 36 -30.36 -20.20 -5.93
CA ALA A 36 -30.59 -18.87 -6.51
C ALA A 36 -29.98 -17.78 -5.64
N ILE A 37 -30.15 -17.83 -4.33
CA ILE A 37 -29.60 -16.85 -3.41
C ILE A 37 -28.05 -16.91 -3.39
N ALA A 38 -27.48 -18.13 -3.35
CA ALA A 38 -26.03 -18.29 -3.42
C ALA A 38 -25.47 -17.72 -4.73
N ALA A 39 -26.11 -18.01 -5.86
CA ALA A 39 -25.70 -17.50 -7.18
C ALA A 39 -25.78 -15.95 -7.27
N ILE A 40 -26.89 -15.38 -6.79
CA ILE A 40 -27.08 -13.92 -6.75
C ILE A 40 -26.04 -13.26 -5.84
N ASN A 41 -25.79 -13.85 -4.65
CA ASN A 41 -24.79 -13.34 -3.72
C ASN A 41 -23.37 -13.37 -4.33
N LEU A 42 -22.97 -14.51 -4.91
CA LEU A 42 -21.66 -14.64 -5.57
C LEU A 42 -21.51 -13.64 -6.73
N LEU A 43 -22.55 -13.47 -7.55
CA LEU A 43 -22.55 -12.49 -8.62
C LEU A 43 -22.43 -11.06 -8.09
N ALA A 44 -23.18 -10.71 -7.03
CA ALA A 44 -23.11 -9.40 -6.41
C ALA A 44 -21.70 -9.12 -5.86
N TRP A 45 -21.07 -10.10 -5.22
CA TRP A 45 -19.70 -9.98 -4.75
C TRP A 45 -18.70 -9.78 -5.90
N GLN A 46 -18.84 -10.49 -7.02
CA GLN A 46 -18.01 -10.29 -8.20
C GLN A 46 -18.18 -8.89 -8.83
N LEU A 47 -19.40 -8.36 -8.83
CA LEU A 47 -19.68 -7.03 -9.38
C LEU A 47 -19.18 -5.90 -8.46
N LEU A 48 -19.23 -6.10 -7.14
CA LEU A 48 -18.80 -5.11 -6.15
C LEU A 48 -17.29 -5.08 -5.96
N HIS A 49 -16.59 -6.22 -6.13
CA HIS A 49 -15.14 -6.33 -5.96
C HIS A 49 -14.47 -6.42 -7.32
N ARG A 50 -14.28 -5.25 -7.94
CA ARG A 50 -13.64 -5.14 -9.26
C ARG A 50 -12.18 -5.55 -9.18
N GLN A 51 -11.75 -6.31 -10.17
CA GLN A 51 -10.34 -6.46 -10.49
C GLN A 51 -9.87 -5.15 -11.14
N LEU A 52 -8.79 -4.61 -10.64
CA LEU A 52 -8.13 -3.46 -11.24
C LEU A 52 -7.06 -3.98 -12.20
N ASP A 53 -7.06 -3.46 -13.41
CA ASP A 53 -6.04 -3.81 -14.38
C ASP A 53 -4.76 -3.01 -14.10
N ALA A 54 -3.69 -3.76 -13.82
CA ALA A 54 -2.37 -3.19 -13.56
C ALA A 54 -1.32 -4.01 -14.29
N PRO A 55 -0.33 -3.37 -14.94
CA PRO A 55 0.73 -4.07 -15.66
C PRO A 55 1.52 -4.98 -14.71
N ALA A 56 2.02 -6.11 -15.19
CA ALA A 56 2.96 -6.95 -14.44
C ALA A 56 4.32 -6.26 -14.36
N HIS A 57 5.06 -6.53 -13.26
CA HIS A 57 6.43 -6.09 -13.09
C HIS A 57 7.29 -7.30 -12.68
N ASP A 58 8.33 -7.59 -13.46
CA ASP A 58 9.17 -8.78 -13.33
C ASP A 58 10.68 -8.46 -13.30
N THR A 59 11.02 -7.17 -13.23
CA THR A 59 12.42 -6.71 -13.19
C THR A 59 12.78 -6.14 -11.82
N LEU A 60 14.05 -5.82 -11.62
CA LEU A 60 14.48 -5.13 -10.41
C LEU A 60 13.91 -3.72 -10.37
N LEU A 61 13.51 -3.30 -9.16
CA LEU A 61 13.07 -1.93 -8.88
C LEU A 61 14.23 -0.96 -9.06
N GLY A 62 13.94 0.25 -9.54
CA GLY A 62 14.95 1.29 -9.74
C GLY A 62 15.66 1.72 -8.47
N GLY A 63 14.95 1.75 -7.34
CA GLY A 63 15.47 2.03 -6.01
C GLY A 63 14.37 2.04 -4.97
N LEU A 64 14.74 1.88 -3.69
CA LEU A 64 13.83 1.88 -2.55
C LEU A 64 14.32 2.85 -1.48
N ALA A 65 13.43 3.69 -0.97
CA ALA A 65 13.68 4.45 0.25
C ALA A 65 13.59 3.49 1.44
N TYR A 66 14.62 3.51 2.27
CA TYR A 66 14.77 2.64 3.41
C TYR A 66 15.09 3.44 4.66
N ASN A 67 14.34 3.19 5.72
CA ASN A 67 14.65 3.63 7.06
C ASN A 67 14.74 2.41 7.97
N SER A 68 15.85 2.24 8.66
CA SER A 68 16.07 1.11 9.58
C SER A 68 15.15 1.15 10.80
N SER A 69 14.68 2.34 11.17
CA SER A 69 13.71 2.55 12.26
C SER A 69 12.27 2.27 11.83
N HIS A 70 12.02 1.17 11.17
CA HIS A 70 10.66 0.68 10.92
C HIS A 70 10.15 -0.19 12.09
N ARG A 71 8.96 -0.74 12.01
CA ARG A 71 8.27 -1.46 13.08
C ARG A 71 7.88 -0.53 14.23
N TRP A 72 8.45 -0.73 15.40
CA TRP A 72 8.09 -0.08 16.65
C TRP A 72 9.10 0.99 17.10
N HIS A 73 10.17 1.19 16.33
CA HIS A 73 11.24 2.10 16.69
C HIS A 73 10.91 3.50 16.19
N ASP A 74 10.57 4.40 17.08
CA ASP A 74 10.51 5.82 16.80
C ASP A 74 11.94 6.39 16.83
N PRO A 75 12.48 6.94 15.72
CA PRO A 75 13.80 7.56 15.71
C PRO A 75 13.95 8.65 16.77
N ALA A 76 12.88 9.37 17.10
CA ALA A 76 12.89 10.41 18.13
C ALA A 76 13.09 9.85 19.54
N SER A 77 12.79 8.57 19.79
CA SER A 77 13.02 7.91 21.09
C SER A 77 14.48 7.59 21.36
N GLY A 78 15.36 7.71 20.36
CA GLY A 78 16.76 7.28 20.42
C GLY A 78 16.95 5.75 20.39
N GLN A 79 15.88 4.97 20.28
CA GLN A 79 15.98 3.53 20.08
C GLN A 79 16.50 3.25 18.68
N ARG A 80 17.45 2.31 18.58
CA ARG A 80 18.00 1.88 17.31
C ARG A 80 17.59 0.43 17.02
N PRO A 81 17.34 0.08 15.75
CA PRO A 81 17.11 -1.31 15.37
C PRO A 81 18.34 -2.16 15.69
N ALA A 82 18.11 -3.44 15.98
CA ALA A 82 19.23 -4.37 16.17
C ALA A 82 19.99 -4.55 14.83
N PRO A 83 21.32 -4.72 14.85
CA PRO A 83 22.10 -4.97 13.64
C PRO A 83 21.59 -6.14 12.81
N ALA A 84 21.08 -7.19 13.44
CA ALA A 84 20.47 -8.33 12.78
C ALA A 84 19.19 -8.00 12.02
N ASP A 85 18.41 -6.99 12.49
CA ASP A 85 17.23 -6.53 11.79
C ASP A 85 17.60 -5.78 10.50
N VAL A 86 18.61 -4.91 10.55
CA VAL A 86 19.12 -4.20 9.37
C VAL A 86 19.68 -5.20 8.35
N GLU A 87 20.42 -6.21 8.80
CA GLU A 87 20.94 -7.29 7.94
C GLU A 87 19.80 -8.04 7.24
N ALA A 88 18.76 -8.43 8.00
CA ALA A 88 17.61 -9.14 7.45
C ALA A 88 16.80 -8.28 6.47
N ASP A 89 16.68 -6.98 6.73
CA ASP A 89 16.03 -6.03 5.83
C ASP A 89 16.78 -5.94 4.50
N LEU A 90 18.09 -5.69 4.54
CA LEU A 90 18.88 -5.52 3.33
C LEU A 90 19.03 -6.83 2.54
N ALA A 91 19.07 -7.98 3.22
CA ALA A 91 19.00 -9.29 2.58
C ALA A 91 17.68 -9.50 1.82
N LEU A 92 16.55 -8.99 2.34
CA LEU A 92 15.28 -9.00 1.62
C LEU A 92 15.32 -8.03 0.44
N LEU A 93 15.70 -6.76 0.67
CA LEU A 93 15.65 -5.71 -0.33
C LEU A 93 16.57 -5.98 -1.52
N SER A 94 17.73 -6.59 -1.31
CA SER A 94 18.69 -6.92 -2.38
C SER A 94 18.17 -7.92 -3.41
N ARG A 95 17.08 -8.64 -3.11
CA ARG A 95 16.37 -9.50 -4.07
C ARG A 95 15.46 -8.71 -5.02
N HIS A 96 15.15 -7.47 -4.66
CA HIS A 96 14.16 -6.65 -5.36
C HIS A 96 14.76 -5.39 -5.99
N THR A 97 15.90 -4.92 -5.50
CA THR A 97 16.59 -3.74 -6.04
C THR A 97 18.10 -3.86 -5.81
N ASN A 98 18.88 -3.11 -6.57
CA ASN A 98 20.30 -2.90 -6.33
C ASN A 98 20.62 -1.51 -5.75
N ARG A 99 19.59 -0.70 -5.41
CA ARG A 99 19.76 0.66 -4.91
C ARG A 99 18.80 0.96 -3.77
N ILE A 100 19.34 1.54 -2.70
CA ILE A 100 18.54 2.07 -1.59
C ILE A 100 18.87 3.53 -1.33
N ARG A 101 17.93 4.24 -0.71
CA ARG A 101 18.09 5.60 -0.21
C ARG A 101 17.83 5.60 1.29
N SER A 102 18.72 6.22 2.08
CA SER A 102 18.49 6.49 3.50
C SER A 102 18.27 7.99 3.77
N TYR A 103 17.96 8.32 5.04
CA TYR A 103 17.57 9.67 5.43
C TYR A 103 18.58 10.37 6.35
N ALA A 104 19.29 9.63 7.20
CA ALA A 104 20.24 10.19 8.16
C ALA A 104 21.46 9.27 8.30
N ALA A 105 22.64 9.89 8.34
CA ALA A 105 23.92 9.16 8.48
C ALA A 105 24.22 8.78 9.92
N THR A 106 23.72 9.54 10.90
CA THR A 106 23.96 9.28 12.32
C THR A 106 22.98 8.29 12.94
N GLU A 107 21.82 8.03 12.32
CA GLU A 107 20.82 7.07 12.82
C GLU A 107 21.31 5.63 12.73
N ASP A 108 21.93 5.27 11.62
CA ASP A 108 22.47 3.93 11.38
C ASP A 108 23.87 3.99 10.75
N PRO A 109 24.92 4.21 11.55
CA PRO A 109 26.29 4.35 11.03
C PRO A 109 26.83 3.10 10.32
N GLN A 110 26.27 1.92 10.57
CA GLN A 110 26.66 0.68 9.94
C GLN A 110 26.01 0.43 8.58
N LEU A 111 24.96 1.19 8.23
CA LEU A 111 24.15 0.97 7.03
C LEU A 111 24.98 0.89 5.74
N PRO A 112 25.97 1.77 5.48
CA PRO A 112 26.77 1.66 4.25
C PRO A 112 27.54 0.34 4.14
N ALA A 113 28.10 -0.15 5.26
CA ALA A 113 28.84 -1.40 5.30
C ALA A 113 27.91 -2.61 5.11
N VAL A 114 26.72 -2.60 5.71
CA VAL A 114 25.69 -3.65 5.52
C VAL A 114 25.22 -3.65 4.07
N ALA A 115 24.88 -2.49 3.52
CA ALA A 115 24.45 -2.34 2.13
C ALA A 115 25.52 -2.86 1.14
N GLN A 116 26.77 -2.60 1.42
CA GLN A 116 27.90 -3.09 0.59
C GLN A 116 27.98 -4.62 0.58
N ARG A 117 27.77 -5.29 1.71
CA ARG A 117 27.74 -6.77 1.78
C ARG A 117 26.63 -7.38 0.92
N HIS A 118 25.51 -6.67 0.78
CA HIS A 118 24.39 -7.07 -0.06
C HIS A 118 24.43 -6.51 -1.50
N CYS A 119 25.59 -5.98 -1.93
CA CYS A 119 25.77 -5.38 -3.26
C CYS A 119 24.78 -4.23 -3.56
N LEU A 120 24.32 -3.53 -2.54
CA LEU A 120 23.40 -2.40 -2.68
C LEU A 120 24.18 -1.08 -2.79
N GLN A 121 23.86 -0.31 -3.82
CA GLN A 121 24.29 1.07 -3.92
C GLN A 121 23.44 1.94 -3.01
N LEU A 122 24.06 2.89 -2.35
CA LEU A 122 23.41 3.75 -1.36
C LEU A 122 23.39 5.21 -1.81
N MET A 123 22.20 5.79 -1.85
CA MET A 123 21.98 7.23 -1.77
C MET A 123 21.81 7.59 -0.29
N LEU A 124 22.91 8.01 0.33
CA LEU A 124 22.97 8.32 1.76
C LEU A 124 22.28 9.64 2.06
N GLY A 125 21.49 9.72 3.12
CA GLY A 125 20.89 10.95 3.62
C GLY A 125 21.74 11.61 4.71
N ALA A 126 21.70 12.93 4.76
CA ALA A 126 22.12 13.75 5.89
C ALA A 126 20.93 14.59 6.33
N TRP A 127 20.29 14.22 7.43
CA TRP A 127 19.11 14.91 7.96
C TRP A 127 19.48 16.27 8.54
N LEU A 128 18.87 17.34 8.02
CA LEU A 128 19.10 18.71 8.50
C LEU A 128 17.81 19.30 9.06
N ASP A 129 17.96 20.02 10.17
CA ASP A 129 16.89 20.77 10.81
C ASP A 129 17.39 22.11 11.39
N GLU A 130 16.62 22.75 12.24
CA GLU A 130 16.98 24.02 12.89
C GLU A 130 18.16 23.94 13.87
N ARG A 131 18.59 22.75 14.28
CA ARG A 131 19.68 22.52 15.25
C ARG A 131 21.04 22.50 14.53
N LEU A 132 21.67 23.67 14.44
CA LEU A 132 22.87 23.85 13.60
C LEU A 132 24.07 22.99 14.00
N ASP A 133 24.26 22.70 15.29
CA ASP A 133 25.32 21.82 15.79
C ASP A 133 25.03 20.33 15.46
N ALA A 134 23.78 19.92 15.48
CA ALA A 134 23.36 18.59 15.02
C ALA A 134 23.59 18.44 13.52
N ASN A 135 23.28 19.46 12.73
CA ASN A 135 23.53 19.49 11.29
C ASN A 135 25.02 19.30 10.96
N GLN A 136 25.93 19.94 11.70
CA GLN A 136 27.36 19.78 11.48
C GLN A 136 27.84 18.36 11.79
N ARG A 137 27.33 17.74 12.85
CA ARG A 137 27.63 16.33 13.18
C ARG A 137 27.12 15.38 12.11
N GLU A 138 25.90 15.61 11.63
CA GLU A 138 25.27 14.81 10.57
C GLU A 138 26.05 14.90 9.27
N ILE A 139 26.41 16.11 8.84
CA ILE A 139 27.24 16.36 7.64
C ILE A 139 28.61 15.68 7.79
N ALA A 140 29.26 15.81 8.93
CA ALA A 140 30.56 15.19 9.16
C ALA A 140 30.47 13.66 9.08
N ALA A 141 29.45 13.06 9.68
CA ALA A 141 29.20 11.61 9.60
C ALA A 141 28.93 11.16 8.15
N ALA A 142 28.05 11.88 7.43
CA ALA A 142 27.72 11.55 6.04
C ALA A 142 28.92 11.63 5.11
N VAL A 143 29.75 12.67 5.23
CA VAL A 143 31.00 12.82 4.45
C VAL A 143 32.00 11.72 4.79
N ALA A 144 32.16 11.38 6.07
CA ALA A 144 33.06 10.30 6.49
C ALA A 144 32.64 8.95 5.91
N GLN A 145 31.34 8.63 5.99
CA GLN A 145 30.78 7.40 5.43
C GLN A 145 30.89 7.36 3.89
N ALA A 146 30.57 8.46 3.20
CA ALA A 146 30.70 8.53 1.75
C ALA A 146 32.15 8.35 1.26
N ARG A 147 33.14 8.78 2.03
CA ARG A 147 34.55 8.55 1.73
C ARG A 147 35.03 7.14 2.04
N ALA A 148 34.47 6.50 3.08
CA ALA A 148 34.87 5.18 3.54
C ALA A 148 34.24 4.02 2.74
N HIS A 149 33.09 4.24 2.08
CA HIS A 149 32.30 3.20 1.46
C HIS A 149 32.03 3.47 -0.03
N ALA A 150 32.62 2.68 -0.91
CA ALA A 150 32.54 2.85 -2.36
C ALA A 150 31.13 2.63 -2.93
N ASN A 151 30.21 1.98 -2.18
CA ASN A 151 28.82 1.82 -2.56
C ASN A 151 27.96 3.07 -2.29
N VAL A 152 28.48 4.09 -1.60
CA VAL A 152 27.81 5.39 -1.48
C VAL A 152 28.14 6.20 -2.74
N HIS A 153 27.17 6.30 -3.64
CA HIS A 153 27.36 7.00 -4.94
C HIS A 153 26.64 8.35 -4.99
N ARG A 154 25.71 8.60 -4.07
CA ARG A 154 24.98 9.87 -3.94
C ARG A 154 24.80 10.21 -2.47
N LEU A 155 24.77 11.52 -2.20
CA LEU A 155 24.49 12.05 -0.88
C LEU A 155 23.40 13.13 -0.97
N ILE A 156 22.36 13.00 -0.15
CA ILE A 156 21.28 13.98 0.00
C ILE A 156 21.50 14.78 1.27
N VAL A 157 21.73 16.07 1.13
CA VAL A 157 21.96 17.04 2.21
C VAL A 157 20.67 17.80 2.47
N GLY A 158 19.93 17.41 3.49
CA GLY A 158 18.59 17.93 3.80
C GLY A 158 17.48 17.25 3.02
N ASN A 159 16.41 16.91 3.75
CA ASN A 159 15.19 16.30 3.24
C ASN A 159 13.98 17.17 3.58
N GLU A 160 13.32 17.74 2.56
CA GLU A 160 12.19 18.66 2.72
C GLU A 160 12.50 19.85 3.64
N THR A 161 13.74 20.27 3.65
CA THR A 161 14.25 21.33 4.51
C THR A 161 13.62 22.67 4.17
N GLN A 162 13.38 22.92 2.89
CA GLN A 162 12.73 24.15 2.40
C GLN A 162 11.21 24.06 2.50
N LEU A 163 10.62 22.89 2.18
CA LEU A 163 9.19 22.66 2.37
C LEU A 163 8.77 22.95 3.82
N LYS A 164 9.54 22.43 4.77
CA LYS A 164 9.25 22.53 6.21
C LYS A 164 9.84 23.80 6.86
N ALA A 165 10.43 24.71 6.05
CA ALA A 165 11.09 25.94 6.50
C ALA A 165 12.08 25.73 7.67
N LYS A 166 12.82 24.61 7.64
CA LYS A 166 13.76 24.22 8.71
C LYS A 166 15.05 25.04 8.68
N LEU A 167 15.46 25.45 7.49
CA LEU A 167 16.66 26.30 7.28
C LEU A 167 16.36 27.39 6.25
N PRO A 168 16.99 28.56 6.37
CA PRO A 168 17.00 29.55 5.30
C PRO A 168 17.68 28.96 4.04
N PRO A 169 17.24 29.31 2.81
CA PRO A 169 17.82 28.78 1.56
C PRO A 169 19.32 28.98 1.43
N ASN A 170 19.84 30.12 1.85
CA ASN A 170 21.29 30.42 1.83
C ASN A 170 22.09 29.53 2.79
N ARG A 171 21.49 29.10 3.89
CA ARG A 171 22.14 28.17 4.83
C ARG A 171 22.21 26.75 4.24
N LEU A 172 21.12 26.28 3.62
CA LEU A 172 21.13 25.02 2.91
C LEU A 172 22.15 25.03 1.77
N ALA A 173 22.19 26.10 0.97
CA ALA A 173 23.18 26.28 -0.09
C ALA A 173 24.62 26.20 0.43
N ALA A 174 24.91 26.85 1.56
CA ALA A 174 26.24 26.78 2.19
C ALA A 174 26.62 25.36 2.65
N TYR A 175 25.67 24.56 3.20
CA TYR A 175 25.90 23.17 3.53
C TYR A 175 26.13 22.30 2.31
N LEU A 176 25.38 22.52 1.22
CA LEU A 176 25.60 21.83 -0.05
C LEU A 176 27.01 22.09 -0.60
N ASP A 177 27.45 23.35 -0.64
CA ASP A 177 28.80 23.73 -1.09
C ASP A 177 29.89 23.14 -0.20
N GLN A 178 29.70 23.14 1.13
CA GLN A 178 30.59 22.50 2.11
C GLN A 178 30.76 21.02 1.80
N VAL A 179 29.67 20.29 1.60
CA VAL A 179 29.69 18.84 1.32
C VAL A 179 30.29 18.54 -0.04
N ARG A 180 29.91 19.29 -1.08
CA ARG A 180 30.50 19.14 -2.44
C ARG A 180 32.01 19.35 -2.43
N THR A 181 32.47 20.38 -1.74
CA THR A 181 33.91 20.62 -1.55
C THR A 181 34.59 19.46 -0.83
N ALA A 182 34.00 18.97 0.25
CA ALA A 182 34.54 17.86 1.03
C ALA A 182 34.57 16.54 0.26
N LEU A 183 33.71 16.33 -0.75
CA LEU A 183 33.63 15.11 -1.54
C LEU A 183 34.30 15.24 -2.93
N GLN A 184 35.01 16.32 -3.21
CA GLN A 184 35.75 16.46 -4.47
C GLN A 184 36.68 15.28 -4.71
N GLY A 185 36.69 14.74 -5.94
CA GLY A 185 37.52 13.62 -6.36
C GLY A 185 37.02 12.23 -5.92
N THR A 186 35.93 12.14 -5.16
CA THR A 186 35.37 10.83 -4.74
C THR A 186 34.40 10.21 -5.76
N GLY A 187 33.82 11.02 -6.66
CA GLY A 187 32.78 10.59 -7.58
C GLY A 187 31.37 10.57 -6.97
N VAL A 188 31.23 10.87 -5.66
CA VAL A 188 29.92 10.97 -4.99
C VAL A 188 29.20 12.23 -5.43
N GLN A 189 27.99 12.07 -5.95
CA GLN A 189 27.13 13.17 -6.37
C GLN A 189 26.32 13.73 -5.17
N VAL A 190 26.16 15.02 -5.08
CA VAL A 190 25.49 15.71 -3.95
C VAL A 190 24.24 16.45 -4.43
N SER A 191 23.16 16.31 -3.67
CA SER A 191 21.92 17.06 -3.87
C SER A 191 21.21 17.32 -2.53
N THR A 192 20.09 18.04 -2.58
CA THR A 192 19.05 18.07 -1.54
C THR A 192 17.77 17.51 -2.12
N ALA A 193 16.92 16.92 -1.28
CA ALA A 193 15.66 16.33 -1.72
C ALA A 193 14.47 17.19 -1.25
N GLU A 194 13.71 17.70 -2.21
CA GLU A 194 12.56 18.57 -1.97
C GLU A 194 11.39 18.18 -2.89
N PRO A 195 10.14 18.50 -2.54
CA PRO A 195 9.02 18.35 -3.45
C PRO A 195 9.24 19.12 -4.77
N TRP A 196 8.72 18.58 -5.85
CA TRP A 196 8.88 19.10 -7.20
C TRP A 196 8.58 20.62 -7.31
N HIS A 197 7.54 21.11 -6.63
CA HIS A 197 7.14 22.52 -6.66
C HIS A 197 8.11 23.44 -5.88
N VAL A 198 8.80 22.92 -4.87
CA VAL A 198 9.85 23.67 -4.15
C VAL A 198 11.02 23.96 -5.08
N TRP A 199 11.46 22.98 -5.87
CA TRP A 199 12.49 23.19 -6.89
C TRP A 199 12.10 24.25 -7.90
N LEU A 200 10.83 24.30 -8.33
CA LEU A 200 10.35 25.32 -9.25
C LEU A 200 10.31 26.72 -8.63
N SER A 201 9.99 26.81 -7.34
CA SER A 201 9.91 28.07 -6.60
C SER A 201 11.27 28.59 -6.13
N GLN A 202 12.27 27.70 -5.97
CA GLN A 202 13.62 28.04 -5.50
C GLN A 202 14.70 27.56 -6.50
N PRO A 203 14.66 27.99 -7.76
CA PRO A 203 15.55 27.49 -8.81
C PRO A 203 17.03 27.78 -8.58
N GLN A 204 17.36 28.73 -7.71
CA GLN A 204 18.73 29.07 -7.35
C GLN A 204 19.48 27.94 -6.68
N LEU A 205 18.79 27.00 -5.99
CA LEU A 205 19.39 25.84 -5.35
C LEU A 205 20.09 24.90 -6.35
N ALA A 206 19.65 24.90 -7.62
CA ALA A 206 20.24 24.06 -8.66
C ALA A 206 21.74 24.34 -8.91
N ARG A 207 22.25 25.52 -8.54
CA ARG A 207 23.67 25.86 -8.68
C ARG A 207 24.57 25.17 -7.67
N HIS A 208 23.97 24.65 -6.59
CA HIS A 208 24.67 24.06 -5.44
C HIS A 208 24.60 22.53 -5.41
N VAL A 209 24.02 21.91 -6.45
CA VAL A 209 23.80 20.44 -6.51
C VAL A 209 24.33 19.86 -7.82
N ASP A 210 24.60 18.54 -7.82
CA ASP A 210 25.07 17.81 -9.00
C ASP A 210 23.89 17.18 -9.77
N PHE A 211 22.74 17.01 -9.13
CA PHE A 211 21.49 16.53 -9.72
C PHE A 211 20.29 17.11 -8.95
N ILE A 212 19.11 17.07 -9.56
CA ILE A 212 17.87 17.54 -8.92
C ILE A 212 17.14 16.32 -8.34
N ALA A 213 17.02 16.26 -7.01
CA ALA A 213 16.27 15.18 -6.31
C ALA A 213 14.89 15.68 -5.92
N ILE A 214 13.84 15.11 -6.51
CA ILE A 214 12.45 15.54 -6.30
C ILE A 214 11.62 14.50 -5.57
N HIS A 215 10.67 14.96 -4.77
CA HIS A 215 9.55 14.15 -4.27
C HIS A 215 8.31 14.42 -5.11
N VAL A 216 7.62 13.36 -5.50
CA VAL A 216 6.37 13.40 -6.25
C VAL A 216 5.37 12.49 -5.57
N LEU A 217 4.49 13.05 -4.76
CA LEU A 217 3.60 12.32 -3.87
C LEU A 217 2.14 12.73 -4.11
N PRO A 218 1.52 12.24 -5.21
CA PRO A 218 0.19 12.67 -5.64
C PRO A 218 -0.90 12.40 -4.62
N PHE A 219 -0.69 11.46 -3.70
CA PHE A 219 -1.60 11.23 -2.58
C PHE A 219 -1.77 12.49 -1.71
N TRP A 220 -0.67 13.15 -1.33
CA TRP A 220 -0.71 14.38 -0.54
C TRP A 220 -1.25 15.57 -1.33
N GLU A 221 -1.16 15.52 -2.66
CA GLU A 221 -1.77 16.48 -3.58
C GLU A 221 -3.27 16.22 -3.78
N ARG A 222 -3.83 15.16 -3.16
CA ARG A 222 -5.24 14.78 -3.17
C ARG A 222 -5.73 14.27 -4.53
N GLU A 223 -4.84 13.81 -5.38
CA GLU A 223 -5.14 13.34 -6.72
C GLU A 223 -5.89 11.99 -6.68
N PRO A 224 -6.90 11.78 -7.53
CA PRO A 224 -7.53 10.48 -7.65
C PRO A 224 -6.55 9.46 -8.22
N ILE A 225 -6.72 8.19 -7.82
CA ILE A 225 -5.79 7.11 -8.20
C ILE A 225 -5.66 6.93 -9.71
N ASP A 226 -6.73 7.20 -10.45
CA ASP A 226 -6.75 7.03 -11.91
C ASP A 226 -5.85 8.05 -12.63
N ASP A 227 -5.69 9.24 -12.09
CA ASP A 227 -4.89 10.33 -12.66
C ASP A 227 -3.48 10.42 -12.04
N ALA A 228 -3.26 9.77 -10.90
CA ALA A 228 -2.10 9.97 -10.05
C ALA A 228 -0.75 9.74 -10.76
N VAL A 229 -0.65 8.71 -11.62
CA VAL A 229 0.60 8.43 -12.36
C VAL A 229 0.82 9.49 -13.43
N GLU A 230 -0.21 9.87 -14.19
CA GLU A 230 -0.09 10.90 -15.23
C GLU A 230 0.27 12.26 -14.63
N VAL A 231 -0.35 12.64 -13.51
CA VAL A 231 0.00 13.85 -12.75
C VAL A 231 1.47 13.80 -12.33
N SER A 232 1.92 12.69 -11.79
CA SER A 232 3.32 12.50 -11.39
C SER A 232 4.28 12.70 -12.56
N LEU A 233 3.98 12.13 -13.72
CA LEU A 233 4.80 12.27 -14.92
C LEU A 233 4.85 13.73 -15.40
N ARG A 234 3.72 14.44 -15.37
CA ARG A 234 3.69 15.88 -15.71
C ARG A 234 4.56 16.72 -14.77
N HIS A 235 4.59 16.40 -13.47
CA HIS A 235 5.46 17.10 -12.52
C HIS A 235 6.94 16.85 -12.80
N ILE A 236 7.31 15.61 -13.09
CA ILE A 236 8.67 15.23 -13.51
C ILE A 236 9.07 16.02 -14.76
N ASP A 237 8.22 16.04 -15.79
CA ASP A 237 8.47 16.76 -17.05
C ASP A 237 8.68 18.27 -16.82
N ARG A 238 7.86 18.89 -15.96
CA ARG A 238 8.00 20.30 -15.60
C ARG A 238 9.37 20.63 -14.97
N VAL A 239 9.83 19.74 -14.07
CA VAL A 239 11.15 19.91 -13.45
C VAL A 239 12.27 19.67 -14.46
N GLN A 240 12.18 18.64 -15.30
CA GLN A 240 13.17 18.38 -16.36
C GLN A 240 13.26 19.55 -17.33
N ALA A 241 12.13 20.11 -17.75
CA ALA A 241 12.08 21.28 -18.63
C ALA A 241 12.68 22.55 -17.96
N ARG A 242 12.52 22.69 -16.64
CA ARG A 242 13.08 23.86 -15.89
C ARG A 242 14.59 23.76 -15.68
N PHE A 243 15.14 22.55 -15.61
CA PHE A 243 16.56 22.30 -15.32
C PHE A 243 17.22 21.39 -16.37
N PRO A 244 17.28 21.83 -17.66
CA PRO A 244 17.74 20.95 -18.74
C PRO A 244 19.22 20.54 -18.62
N GLY A 245 20.02 21.25 -17.81
CA GLY A 245 21.42 20.90 -17.53
C GLY A 245 21.63 19.92 -16.37
N HIS A 246 20.57 19.50 -15.69
CA HIS A 246 20.67 18.60 -14.54
C HIS A 246 19.91 17.31 -14.78
N ARG A 247 20.49 16.19 -14.32
CA ARG A 247 19.75 14.94 -14.18
C ARG A 247 18.68 15.11 -13.10
N VAL A 248 17.45 14.72 -13.40
CA VAL A 248 16.37 14.67 -12.41
C VAL A 248 16.25 13.25 -11.88
N VAL A 249 16.22 13.11 -10.55
CA VAL A 249 16.02 11.85 -9.82
C VAL A 249 14.76 12.00 -8.98
N VAL A 250 13.82 11.10 -9.16
CA VAL A 250 12.63 11.03 -8.31
C VAL A 250 13.03 10.33 -7.02
N ALA A 251 13.37 11.10 -6.00
CA ALA A 251 13.90 10.59 -4.74
C ALA A 251 12.81 9.96 -3.85
N GLU A 252 11.55 10.36 -4.05
CA GLU A 252 10.38 9.71 -3.44
C GLU A 252 9.19 9.72 -4.39
N ILE A 253 8.60 8.53 -4.58
CA ILE A 253 7.32 8.35 -5.26
C ILE A 253 6.62 7.11 -4.71
N GLY A 254 5.32 7.19 -4.50
CA GLY A 254 4.56 6.06 -3.95
C GLY A 254 3.09 6.40 -3.69
N TRP A 255 2.40 5.45 -3.04
CA TRP A 255 1.01 5.57 -2.62
C TRP A 255 0.80 4.77 -1.32
N PRO A 256 0.07 5.29 -0.31
CA PRO A 256 -0.13 4.56 0.93
C PRO A 256 -1.18 3.45 0.77
N SER A 257 -0.97 2.35 1.50
CA SER A 257 -1.86 1.18 1.46
C SER A 257 -3.01 1.23 2.47
N ASN A 258 -2.96 2.14 3.44
CA ASN A 258 -3.95 2.25 4.51
C ASN A 258 -3.96 3.68 5.08
N GLY A 259 -4.96 4.01 5.86
CA GLY A 259 -5.07 5.29 6.56
C GLY A 259 -6.28 6.12 6.14
N SER A 260 -6.24 7.40 6.49
CA SER A 260 -7.31 8.34 6.14
C SER A 260 -7.15 8.83 4.70
N ARG A 261 -8.25 9.00 3.99
CA ARG A 261 -8.25 9.60 2.66
C ARG A 261 -7.76 11.06 2.70
N ALA A 262 -7.11 11.50 1.64
CA ALA A 262 -6.77 12.90 1.39
C ALA A 262 -7.56 13.41 0.17
N GLY A 263 -8.64 14.15 0.39
CA GLY A 263 -9.52 14.59 -0.71
C GLY A 263 -10.05 13.41 -1.54
N GLN A 264 -9.67 13.34 -2.82
CA GLN A 264 -10.04 12.24 -3.73
C GLN A 264 -9.09 11.04 -3.63
N ALA A 265 -7.90 11.23 -3.05
CA ALA A 265 -6.92 10.15 -2.86
C ALA A 265 -7.38 9.21 -1.74
N VAL A 266 -7.58 7.94 -2.10
CA VAL A 266 -8.01 6.88 -1.18
C VAL A 266 -6.86 5.89 -0.98
N PRO A 267 -6.33 5.73 0.25
CA PRO A 267 -5.29 4.76 0.52
C PRO A 267 -5.89 3.36 0.59
N SER A 268 -5.29 2.41 -0.11
CA SER A 268 -5.60 0.98 -0.02
C SER A 268 -4.46 0.16 -0.63
N ALA A 269 -4.31 -1.10 -0.23
CA ALA A 269 -3.31 -1.99 -0.81
C ALA A 269 -3.51 -2.15 -2.33
N ALA A 270 -4.76 -2.18 -2.80
CA ALA A 270 -5.09 -2.23 -4.22
C ALA A 270 -4.66 -0.97 -4.97
N HIS A 271 -4.92 0.22 -4.41
CA HIS A 271 -4.47 1.48 -5.02
C HIS A 271 -2.95 1.63 -4.97
N GLN A 272 -2.30 1.17 -3.90
CA GLN A 272 -0.84 1.12 -3.84
C GLN A 272 -0.27 0.24 -4.96
N ALA A 273 -0.78 -0.99 -5.11
CA ALA A 273 -0.37 -1.90 -6.17
C ALA A 273 -0.60 -1.30 -7.57
N LEU A 274 -1.77 -0.71 -7.79
CA LEU A 274 -2.15 -0.09 -9.05
C LEU A 274 -1.20 1.08 -9.40
N PHE A 275 -0.99 2.01 -8.45
CA PHE A 275 -0.10 3.15 -8.63
C PHE A 275 1.33 2.69 -8.92
N VAL A 276 1.88 1.84 -8.05
CA VAL A 276 3.28 1.40 -8.16
C VAL A 276 3.50 0.68 -9.49
N ARG A 277 2.67 -0.30 -9.85
CA ARG A 277 2.85 -1.08 -11.08
C ARG A 277 2.69 -0.23 -12.35
N ARG A 278 1.72 0.69 -12.39
CA ARG A 278 1.57 1.66 -13.51
C ARG A 278 2.75 2.62 -13.59
N PHE A 279 3.21 3.14 -12.44
CA PHE A 279 4.39 4.00 -12.42
C PHE A 279 5.65 3.27 -12.90
N LEU A 280 5.88 2.04 -12.46
CA LEU A 280 7.03 1.24 -12.87
C LEU A 280 7.07 1.02 -14.38
N GLN A 281 5.93 0.73 -15.01
CA GLN A 281 5.82 0.61 -16.45
C GLN A 281 6.20 1.94 -17.16
N ALA A 282 5.66 3.05 -16.68
CA ALA A 282 5.96 4.37 -17.26
C ALA A 282 7.43 4.77 -17.01
N ALA A 283 7.97 4.49 -15.83
CA ALA A 283 9.35 4.78 -15.49
C ALA A 283 10.34 4.00 -16.35
N HIS A 284 10.07 2.71 -16.59
CA HIS A 284 10.87 1.89 -17.49
C HIS A 284 10.84 2.45 -18.93
N ALA A 285 9.65 2.74 -19.46
CA ALA A 285 9.48 3.24 -20.81
C ALA A 285 10.17 4.61 -21.05
N ARG A 286 10.30 5.43 -20.00
CA ARG A 286 10.86 6.79 -20.07
C ARG A 286 12.28 6.92 -19.50
N GLY A 287 12.87 5.84 -18.98
CA GLY A 287 14.19 5.86 -18.36
C GLY A 287 14.26 6.74 -17.11
N ILE A 288 13.19 6.83 -16.32
CA ILE A 288 13.13 7.65 -15.11
C ILE A 288 13.99 7.00 -14.02
N ASP A 289 14.88 7.77 -13.41
CA ASP A 289 15.64 7.39 -12.22
C ASP A 289 14.80 7.69 -10.96
N TYR A 290 14.49 6.66 -10.17
CA TYR A 290 13.54 6.80 -9.06
C TYR A 290 13.89 5.94 -7.85
N TYR A 291 13.30 6.33 -6.70
CA TYR A 291 13.21 5.55 -5.47
C TYR A 291 11.76 5.50 -5.00
N LEU A 292 11.21 4.30 -4.85
CA LEU A 292 9.87 4.14 -4.29
C LEU A 292 9.90 4.41 -2.78
N ILE A 293 8.98 5.22 -2.31
CA ILE A 293 8.72 5.39 -0.88
C ILE A 293 7.59 4.45 -0.49
N GLU A 294 7.80 3.52 0.45
CA GLU A 294 9.07 3.17 1.05
C GLU A 294 9.18 1.63 1.17
N ALA A 295 10.31 1.12 1.61
CA ALA A 295 10.50 -0.32 1.73
C ALA A 295 9.49 -0.94 2.72
N PHE A 296 9.45 -0.44 3.96
CA PHE A 296 8.65 -1.01 5.05
C PHE A 296 7.69 0.02 5.65
N ASP A 297 6.53 -0.44 6.11
CA ASP A 297 5.63 0.39 6.90
C ASP A 297 6.31 0.92 8.16
N GLN A 298 6.00 2.16 8.53
CA GLN A 298 6.59 2.86 9.67
C GLN A 298 5.50 3.34 10.63
N PRO A 299 5.00 2.48 11.53
CA PRO A 299 3.88 2.82 12.43
C PRO A 299 4.10 4.07 13.29
N TRP A 300 5.34 4.41 13.61
CA TRP A 300 5.69 5.60 14.40
C TRP A 300 5.32 6.93 13.68
N LYS A 301 5.24 6.93 12.35
CA LYS A 301 4.86 8.13 11.57
C LYS A 301 3.40 8.57 11.78
N VAL A 302 2.55 7.75 12.42
CA VAL A 302 1.16 8.14 12.72
C VAL A 302 1.09 9.46 13.47
N ALA A 303 2.03 9.70 14.39
CA ALA A 303 2.05 10.93 15.21
C ALA A 303 2.38 12.19 14.41
N SER A 304 3.22 12.09 13.38
CA SER A 304 3.72 13.24 12.60
C SER A 304 2.99 13.43 11.26
N GLU A 305 2.57 12.34 10.61
CA GLU A 305 2.01 12.34 9.24
C GLU A 305 0.59 11.77 9.18
N GLY A 306 -0.01 11.45 10.34
CA GLY A 306 -1.31 10.80 10.41
C GLY A 306 -1.27 9.34 9.96
N ARG A 307 -2.45 8.68 9.97
CA ARG A 307 -2.50 7.23 9.68
C ARG A 307 -1.95 6.85 8.30
N ALA A 308 -2.14 7.68 7.29
CA ALA A 308 -1.63 7.37 5.96
C ALA A 308 -0.10 7.38 5.91
N GLY A 309 0.57 8.24 6.68
CA GLY A 309 2.03 8.32 6.75
C GLY A 309 2.72 7.03 7.21
N ALA A 310 2.01 6.20 7.98
CA ALA A 310 2.53 4.93 8.49
C ALA A 310 2.56 3.77 7.48
N TYR A 311 1.84 3.88 6.34
CA TYR A 311 1.54 2.73 5.47
C TYR A 311 2.01 2.90 4.03
N TRP A 312 3.17 3.49 3.82
CA TRP A 312 3.78 3.66 2.49
C TRP A 312 4.65 2.48 2.06
N GLY A 313 5.02 1.61 2.99
CA GLY A 313 5.86 0.44 2.72
C GLY A 313 5.29 -0.45 1.62
N LEU A 314 6.16 -1.02 0.80
CA LEU A 314 5.83 -2.12 -0.12
C LEU A 314 5.67 -3.44 0.66
N TRP A 315 6.39 -3.54 1.75
CA TRP A 315 6.24 -4.58 2.78
C TRP A 315 5.68 -3.95 4.06
N ASP A 316 4.95 -4.74 4.81
CA ASP A 316 4.50 -4.32 6.13
C ASP A 316 5.67 -4.27 7.14
N ALA A 317 5.40 -3.82 8.38
CA ALA A 317 6.40 -3.78 9.45
C ALA A 317 6.95 -5.16 9.87
N HIS A 318 6.37 -6.26 9.37
CA HIS A 318 6.82 -7.65 9.58
C HIS A 318 7.51 -8.25 8.35
N ARG A 319 7.87 -7.45 7.34
CA ARG A 319 8.49 -7.86 6.08
C ARG A 319 7.58 -8.69 5.17
N GLN A 320 6.25 -8.66 5.39
CA GLN A 320 5.32 -9.34 4.49
C GLN A 320 4.98 -8.44 3.30
N PRO A 321 5.02 -8.94 2.07
CA PRO A 321 4.62 -8.16 0.91
C PRO A 321 3.13 -7.81 0.98
N LYS A 322 2.76 -6.58 0.61
CA LYS A 322 1.37 -6.12 0.68
C LYS A 322 0.57 -6.36 -0.58
N PHE A 323 1.24 -6.66 -1.67
CA PHE A 323 0.61 -6.99 -2.97
C PHE A 323 1.56 -7.80 -3.86
N ASP A 324 0.99 -8.43 -4.88
CA ASP A 324 1.74 -9.17 -5.89
C ASP A 324 2.19 -8.26 -7.04
N TRP A 325 3.37 -8.53 -7.58
CA TRP A 325 3.95 -7.79 -8.71
C TRP A 325 3.30 -8.13 -10.07
N SER A 326 2.54 -9.21 -10.14
CA SER A 326 1.85 -9.69 -11.34
C SER A 326 0.43 -10.15 -11.00
N GLY A 327 -0.34 -10.49 -12.03
CA GLY A 327 -1.73 -10.92 -11.86
C GLY A 327 -2.70 -9.77 -11.54
N PRO A 328 -3.98 -10.07 -11.31
CA PRO A 328 -5.01 -9.08 -11.06
C PRO A 328 -4.84 -8.40 -9.71
N VAL A 329 -5.06 -7.09 -9.64
CA VAL A 329 -5.12 -6.35 -8.39
C VAL A 329 -6.55 -6.41 -7.85
N LEU A 330 -6.73 -7.05 -6.72
CA LEU A 330 -8.05 -7.19 -6.08
C LEU A 330 -8.27 -6.05 -5.08
N THR A 331 -9.44 -5.40 -5.16
CA THR A 331 -9.82 -4.36 -4.18
C THR A 331 -10.01 -4.91 -2.78
N ASP A 332 -10.42 -6.17 -2.65
CA ASP A 332 -10.40 -6.95 -1.41
C ASP A 332 -9.84 -8.36 -1.72
N PRO A 333 -8.61 -8.68 -1.29
CA PRO A 333 -8.02 -10.01 -1.48
C PRO A 333 -8.83 -11.14 -0.81
N ALA A 334 -9.61 -10.82 0.22
CA ALA A 334 -10.48 -11.77 0.91
C ALA A 334 -11.87 -11.91 0.27
N ALA A 335 -12.21 -11.10 -0.75
CA ALA A 335 -13.55 -11.05 -1.35
C ALA A 335 -14.11 -12.42 -1.72
N SER A 336 -13.31 -13.27 -2.38
CA SER A 336 -13.76 -14.61 -2.75
C SER A 336 -14.10 -15.49 -1.53
N ARG A 337 -13.25 -15.48 -0.50
CA ARG A 337 -13.49 -16.22 0.74
C ARG A 337 -14.73 -15.70 1.47
N LYS A 338 -14.87 -14.38 1.56
CA LYS A 338 -16.03 -13.71 2.15
C LYS A 338 -17.31 -14.05 1.39
N ALA A 339 -17.28 -14.03 0.06
CA ALA A 339 -18.41 -14.41 -0.80
C ALA A 339 -18.88 -15.85 -0.54
N TRP A 340 -17.96 -16.80 -0.51
CA TRP A 340 -18.27 -18.20 -0.20
C TRP A 340 -18.79 -18.38 1.23
N LEU A 341 -18.19 -17.73 2.21
CA LEU A 341 -18.66 -17.76 3.60
C LEU A 341 -20.08 -17.21 3.72
N ALA A 342 -20.34 -16.03 3.15
CA ALA A 342 -21.66 -15.41 3.15
C ALA A 342 -22.71 -16.27 2.44
N SER A 343 -22.35 -16.88 1.29
CA SER A 343 -23.25 -17.79 0.57
C SER A 343 -23.57 -19.05 1.37
N GLY A 344 -22.57 -19.66 1.99
CA GLY A 344 -22.75 -20.86 2.81
C GLY A 344 -23.63 -20.60 4.05
N LEU A 345 -23.38 -19.50 4.77
CA LEU A 345 -24.21 -19.09 5.91
C LEU A 345 -25.66 -18.76 5.48
N GLY A 346 -25.83 -18.10 4.33
CA GLY A 346 -27.14 -17.80 3.76
C GLY A 346 -27.93 -19.05 3.41
N VAL A 347 -27.31 -20.03 2.75
CA VAL A 347 -27.89 -21.32 2.45
C VAL A 347 -28.31 -22.04 3.74
N ALA A 348 -27.43 -22.07 4.75
CA ALA A 348 -27.75 -22.69 6.05
C ALA A 348 -28.95 -22.03 6.72
N ALA A 349 -29.03 -20.69 6.73
CA ALA A 349 -30.15 -19.92 7.28
C ALA A 349 -31.46 -20.26 6.56
N VAL A 350 -31.45 -20.37 5.24
CA VAL A 350 -32.62 -20.78 4.44
C VAL A 350 -33.10 -22.20 4.82
N TRP A 351 -32.19 -23.16 4.95
CA TRP A 351 -32.53 -24.51 5.36
C TRP A 351 -33.15 -24.55 6.76
N VAL A 352 -32.56 -23.85 7.73
CA VAL A 352 -33.11 -23.76 9.10
C VAL A 352 -34.53 -23.17 9.07
N LEU A 353 -34.78 -22.09 8.32
CA LEU A 353 -36.11 -21.49 8.20
C LEU A 353 -37.13 -22.49 7.62
N LEU A 354 -36.74 -23.15 6.53
CA LEU A 354 -37.67 -24.05 5.84
C LEU A 354 -38.07 -25.25 6.70
N LEU A 355 -37.18 -25.70 7.57
CA LEU A 355 -37.47 -26.72 8.57
C LEU A 355 -38.39 -26.18 9.70
N ALA A 356 -38.14 -24.96 10.14
CA ALA A 356 -38.87 -24.33 11.23
C ALA A 356 -40.28 -23.83 10.83
N ALA A 357 -40.47 -23.41 9.56
CA ALA A 357 -41.70 -22.80 9.08
C ALA A 357 -42.24 -23.44 7.79
N PRO A 358 -42.64 -24.76 7.83
CA PRO A 358 -43.05 -25.50 6.62
C PRO A 358 -44.33 -24.97 5.97
N ARG A 359 -45.15 -24.18 6.68
CA ARG A 359 -46.43 -23.62 6.20
C ARG A 359 -46.29 -22.23 5.57
N MET A 360 -45.10 -21.62 5.54
CA MET A 360 -44.86 -20.29 4.99
C MET A 360 -45.15 -20.29 3.47
N ARG A 361 -45.81 -19.24 3.00
CA ARG A 361 -46.06 -19.00 1.55
C ARG A 361 -44.74 -18.76 0.79
N LEU A 362 -44.69 -19.12 -0.49
CA LEU A 362 -43.49 -19.00 -1.31
C LEU A 362 -42.91 -17.58 -1.28
N ALA A 363 -43.76 -16.55 -1.44
CA ALA A 363 -43.31 -15.15 -1.36
C ALA A 363 -42.65 -14.81 -0.01
N GLY A 364 -43.18 -15.30 1.10
CA GLY A 364 -42.58 -15.13 2.43
C GLY A 364 -41.22 -15.84 2.57
N ARG A 365 -41.08 -17.06 1.98
CA ARG A 365 -39.81 -17.79 1.98
C ARG A 365 -38.72 -17.03 1.19
N VAL A 366 -39.08 -16.52 0.01
CA VAL A 366 -38.14 -15.73 -0.83
C VAL A 366 -37.75 -14.43 -0.11
N ALA A 367 -38.74 -13.69 0.45
CA ALA A 367 -38.46 -12.43 1.16
C ALA A 367 -37.53 -12.66 2.37
N PHE A 368 -37.80 -13.70 3.18
CA PHE A 368 -36.94 -14.01 4.31
C PHE A 368 -35.53 -14.40 3.88
N ALA A 369 -35.42 -15.27 2.87
CA ALA A 369 -34.15 -15.72 2.37
C ALA A 369 -33.30 -14.55 1.83
N ALA A 370 -33.92 -13.62 1.11
CA ALA A 370 -33.25 -12.41 0.63
C ALA A 370 -32.79 -11.51 1.78
N ALA A 371 -33.63 -11.29 2.79
CA ALA A 371 -33.31 -10.49 3.95
C ALA A 371 -32.17 -11.12 4.78
N ALA A 372 -32.26 -12.42 5.05
CA ALA A 372 -31.23 -13.15 5.78
C ALA A 372 -29.86 -13.10 5.06
N GLN A 373 -29.86 -13.30 3.72
CA GLN A 373 -28.64 -13.19 2.93
C GLN A 373 -28.06 -11.78 2.97
N ALA A 374 -28.87 -10.74 2.85
CA ALA A 374 -28.40 -9.36 2.91
C ALA A 374 -27.73 -9.04 4.26
N VAL A 375 -28.37 -9.44 5.37
CA VAL A 375 -27.78 -9.26 6.72
C VAL A 375 -26.49 -10.05 6.90
N ILE A 376 -26.43 -11.30 6.44
CA ILE A 376 -25.24 -12.13 6.52
C ILE A 376 -24.11 -11.53 5.66
N SER A 377 -24.41 -11.10 4.44
CA SER A 377 -23.41 -10.48 3.56
C SER A 377 -22.87 -9.20 4.17
N LEU A 378 -23.72 -8.35 4.76
CA LEU A 378 -23.28 -7.15 5.46
C LEU A 378 -22.38 -7.48 6.66
N ALA A 379 -22.75 -8.47 7.46
CA ALA A 379 -21.94 -8.91 8.59
C ALA A 379 -20.56 -9.45 8.15
N VAL A 380 -20.51 -10.21 7.05
CA VAL A 380 -19.26 -10.76 6.51
C VAL A 380 -18.37 -9.68 5.88
N VAL A 381 -18.94 -8.60 5.35
CA VAL A 381 -18.17 -7.45 4.86
C VAL A 381 -17.39 -6.78 6.00
N LEU A 382 -17.97 -6.76 7.21
CA LEU A 382 -17.36 -6.12 8.38
C LEU A 382 -16.26 -6.96 9.06
N LEU A 383 -16.12 -8.23 8.66
CA LEU A 383 -15.02 -9.13 9.09
C LEU A 383 -13.78 -8.93 8.21
#